data_1c8018dbda46eae5322913f5dec6e8d1
#
_entry.id   1c8018dbda46eae5322913f5dec6e8d1
#
_cell.length_a   1.000
_cell.length_b   1.000
_cell.length_c   1.000
_cell.angle_alpha   90.00
_cell.angle_beta   90.00
_cell.angle_gamma   90.00
#
_symmetry.space_group_name_H-M   'P 1'
#
loop_
_entity.id
_entity.type
_entity.pdbx_description
1 polymer ?
#
loop_
_entity_poly.entity_id
_entity_poly.type
_entity_poly.pdbx_seq_one_letter_code
_entity_poly.pdbx_strand_id
1 'polypeptide(L)'
;RLILGRTGTGKTTQVFSRAMESARQRRRTILLVPEQFSFQAEKRVYTTLKGEDALSVSVLSFSRLSENIFRAWGGLARKRLTDTAKLVLMKLAVEEMKDTLKVYQRQRGRTSFLSTMLETVEELKQSGTYPQDLEALRDQEQDPRLAAKLRDIAGIYGAYQALVDRGYSDPLDDIAKAAKLAEEHRYFEGAWVYIDGFSFFSPPQRQLLHAMMEQGEEVCLSLTAGGLALDDGVDIFTDQKKTAQRLVNYAREHFVKVAAPVRLTENYRTSCPALLAVEGLARGEEPEERPNGDGLFLLTARDRFEEIRFAAAQMARLVREEGWRYRDMALVCRDLEDYQAAIRSIFSAYGLPVFMDRKDQALSRPIVSLACAALDAVRGSYKTEAILKLARSPGLALPVEQAAALENYVYIWSVKGDGWLR
;
A
#
# COMPACT_ATOMS: atom_id res chain seq x y z
N ARG A 1 -0.46 4.35 -25.97
CA ARG A 1 -1.63 3.50 -26.28
C ARG A 1 -2.35 3.09 -25.00
N LEU A 2 -3.69 3.09 -25.03
CA LEU A 2 -4.51 2.59 -23.92
C LEU A 2 -5.14 1.25 -24.29
N ILE A 3 -5.19 0.32 -23.31
CA ILE A 3 -5.94 -0.92 -23.38
C ILE A 3 -7.03 -0.83 -22.32
N LEU A 4 -8.27 -0.74 -22.77
CA LEU A 4 -9.44 -0.58 -21.92
C LEU A 4 -10.27 -1.85 -21.93
N GLY A 5 -10.82 -2.21 -20.80
CA GLY A 5 -11.69 -3.37 -20.68
C GLY A 5 -12.10 -3.58 -19.23
N ARG A 6 -13.20 -4.27 -19.02
CA ARG A 6 -13.69 -4.68 -17.69
C ARG A 6 -12.80 -5.75 -17.07
N THR A 7 -13.06 -6.10 -15.84
CA THR A 7 -12.40 -7.23 -15.18
C THR A 7 -12.64 -8.52 -15.97
N GLY A 8 -11.59 -9.33 -16.16
CA GLY A 8 -11.71 -10.60 -16.90
C GLY A 8 -11.65 -10.49 -18.43
N THR A 9 -11.51 -9.28 -19.02
CA THR A 9 -11.48 -9.10 -20.49
C THR A 9 -10.11 -9.34 -21.14
N GLY A 10 -9.11 -9.83 -20.40
CA GLY A 10 -7.81 -10.19 -20.98
C GLY A 10 -6.81 -9.02 -21.12
N LYS A 11 -7.02 -7.88 -20.45
CA LYS A 11 -6.10 -6.72 -20.47
C LYS A 11 -4.65 -7.10 -20.18
N THR A 12 -4.44 -7.76 -19.05
CA THR A 12 -3.11 -8.25 -18.63
C THR A 12 -2.47 -9.14 -19.69
N THR A 13 -3.25 -10.02 -20.30
CA THR A 13 -2.76 -10.89 -21.38
C THR A 13 -2.31 -10.07 -22.59
N GLN A 14 -3.08 -9.05 -22.97
CA GLN A 14 -2.73 -8.16 -24.07
C GLN A 14 -1.45 -7.34 -23.78
N VAL A 15 -1.32 -6.79 -22.56
CA VAL A 15 -0.11 -6.05 -22.17
C VAL A 15 1.12 -6.94 -22.20
N PHE A 16 1.01 -8.14 -21.58
CA PHE A 16 2.10 -9.11 -21.59
C PHE A 16 2.46 -9.60 -22.99
N SER A 17 1.50 -9.92 -23.85
CA SER A 17 1.77 -10.34 -25.23
C SER A 17 2.56 -9.28 -25.99
N ARG A 18 2.20 -8.00 -25.85
CA ARG A 18 2.93 -6.89 -26.48
C ARG A 18 4.32 -6.70 -25.90
N ALA A 19 4.46 -6.79 -24.57
CA ALA A 19 5.76 -6.72 -23.92
C ALA A 19 6.69 -7.86 -24.38
N MET A 20 6.17 -9.09 -24.49
CA MET A 20 6.94 -10.23 -24.97
C MET A 20 7.33 -10.09 -26.44
N GLU A 21 6.44 -9.55 -27.29
CA GLU A 21 6.71 -9.29 -28.69
C GLU A 21 7.83 -8.23 -28.84
N SER A 22 7.76 -7.15 -28.04
CA SER A 22 8.82 -6.14 -27.99
C SER A 22 10.16 -6.75 -27.56
N ALA A 23 10.16 -7.64 -26.57
CA ALA A 23 11.37 -8.33 -26.10
C ALA A 23 11.98 -9.25 -27.16
N ARG A 24 11.17 -10.04 -27.91
CA ARG A 24 11.64 -10.88 -29.01
C ARG A 24 12.33 -10.08 -30.11
N GLN A 25 11.93 -8.81 -30.24
CA GLN A 25 12.59 -7.87 -31.15
C GLN A 25 13.83 -7.22 -30.54
N ARG A 26 14.27 -7.70 -29.35
CA ARG A 26 15.42 -7.20 -28.58
C ARG A 26 15.34 -5.71 -28.24
N ARG A 27 14.12 -5.18 -28.09
CA ARG A 27 13.87 -3.80 -27.68
C ARG A 27 14.04 -3.67 -26.18
N ARG A 28 14.55 -2.55 -25.72
CA ARG A 28 14.60 -2.22 -24.30
C ARG A 28 13.16 -2.13 -23.76
N THR A 29 12.70 -3.18 -23.09
CA THR A 29 11.31 -3.32 -22.65
C THR A 29 11.20 -3.19 -21.14
N ILE A 30 10.35 -2.30 -20.68
CA ILE A 30 10.03 -2.11 -19.25
C ILE A 30 8.57 -2.56 -19.04
N LEU A 31 8.36 -3.54 -18.17
CA LEU A 31 7.05 -3.97 -17.72
C LEU A 31 6.84 -3.48 -16.29
N LEU A 32 5.99 -2.47 -16.14
CA LEU A 32 5.69 -1.84 -14.86
C LEU A 32 4.41 -2.43 -14.26
N VAL A 33 4.52 -3.00 -13.06
CA VAL A 33 3.42 -3.65 -12.33
C VAL A 33 3.45 -3.25 -10.85
N PRO A 34 2.32 -3.34 -10.12
CA PRO A 34 2.31 -3.15 -8.68
C PRO A 34 3.28 -4.11 -7.97
N GLU A 35 3.84 -3.69 -6.84
CA GLU A 35 4.82 -4.42 -6.05
C GLU A 35 4.39 -5.87 -5.79
N GLN A 36 3.14 -6.05 -5.37
CA GLN A 36 2.56 -7.35 -5.04
C GLN A 36 2.46 -8.33 -6.23
N PHE A 37 2.46 -7.83 -7.46
CA PHE A 37 2.39 -8.65 -8.67
C PHE A 37 3.76 -8.87 -9.34
N SER A 38 4.82 -8.22 -8.84
CA SER A 38 6.16 -8.27 -9.46
C SER A 38 6.68 -9.68 -9.62
N PHE A 39 6.59 -10.51 -8.57
CA PHE A 39 7.05 -11.89 -8.61
C PHE A 39 6.29 -12.75 -9.65
N GLN A 40 4.97 -12.60 -9.71
CA GLN A 40 4.15 -13.35 -10.69
C GLN A 40 4.45 -12.90 -12.13
N ALA A 41 4.65 -11.59 -12.32
CA ALA A 41 5.01 -11.02 -13.61
C ALA A 41 6.39 -11.51 -14.06
N GLU A 42 7.40 -11.46 -13.19
CA GLU A 42 8.75 -12.02 -13.46
C GLU A 42 8.68 -13.50 -13.83
N LYS A 43 7.98 -14.31 -13.03
CA LYS A 43 7.79 -15.74 -13.30
C LYS A 43 7.17 -15.97 -14.69
N ARG A 44 6.15 -15.18 -15.05
CA ARG A 44 5.50 -15.28 -16.36
C ARG A 44 6.45 -14.91 -17.50
N VAL A 45 7.26 -13.84 -17.34
CA VAL A 45 8.27 -13.45 -18.32
C VAL A 45 9.28 -14.56 -18.52
N TYR A 46 9.92 -15.05 -17.46
CA TYR A 46 10.96 -16.09 -17.55
C TYR A 46 10.45 -17.47 -17.98
N THR A 47 9.17 -17.76 -17.79
CA THR A 47 8.59 -19.01 -18.33
C THR A 47 8.25 -18.90 -19.81
N THR A 48 8.01 -17.69 -20.32
CA THR A 48 7.58 -17.43 -21.70
C THR A 48 8.75 -17.10 -22.63
N LEU A 49 9.71 -16.34 -22.13
CA LEU A 49 10.91 -15.91 -22.87
C LEU A 49 12.12 -16.72 -22.41
N LYS A 50 13.06 -16.97 -23.32
CA LYS A 50 14.31 -17.68 -23.03
C LYS A 50 15.52 -16.89 -23.53
N GLY A 51 16.67 -17.11 -22.86
CA GLY A 51 17.94 -16.55 -23.28
C GLY A 51 17.94 -15.02 -23.31
N GLU A 52 18.49 -14.45 -24.38
CA GLU A 52 18.66 -12.99 -24.54
C GLU A 52 17.35 -12.21 -24.60
N ASP A 53 16.26 -12.82 -25.07
CA ASP A 53 14.96 -12.16 -25.11
C ASP A 53 14.46 -11.82 -23.70
N ALA A 54 14.67 -12.73 -22.73
CA ALA A 54 14.31 -12.48 -21.34
C ALA A 54 15.12 -11.36 -20.71
N LEU A 55 16.38 -11.16 -21.14
CA LEU A 55 17.23 -10.06 -20.66
C LEU A 55 16.80 -8.68 -21.19
N SER A 56 16.03 -8.66 -22.28
CA SER A 56 15.51 -7.42 -22.86
C SER A 56 14.32 -6.84 -22.09
N VAL A 57 13.72 -7.60 -21.13
CA VAL A 57 12.59 -7.17 -20.32
C VAL A 57 13.01 -6.92 -18.88
N SER A 58 12.73 -5.73 -18.38
CA SER A 58 12.84 -5.40 -16.96
C SER A 58 11.45 -5.35 -16.36
N VAL A 59 11.12 -6.27 -15.44
CA VAL A 59 9.88 -6.24 -14.66
C VAL A 59 10.12 -5.41 -13.41
N LEU A 60 9.42 -4.31 -13.28
CA LEU A 60 9.67 -3.31 -12.24
C LEU A 60 8.36 -2.89 -11.56
N SER A 61 8.46 -2.54 -10.28
CA SER A 61 7.51 -1.66 -9.61
C SER A 61 8.02 -0.23 -9.64
N PHE A 62 7.22 0.75 -9.22
CA PHE A 62 7.70 2.14 -9.10
C PHE A 62 8.89 2.26 -8.15
N SER A 63 8.90 1.52 -7.05
CA SER A 63 10.03 1.52 -6.11
C SER A 63 11.32 0.99 -6.76
N ARG A 64 11.24 -0.17 -7.44
CA ARG A 64 12.39 -0.75 -8.15
C ARG A 64 12.86 0.11 -9.33
N LEU A 65 11.91 0.75 -10.02
CA LEU A 65 12.24 1.69 -11.08
C LEU A 65 13.02 2.89 -10.53
N SER A 66 12.58 3.46 -9.41
CA SER A 66 13.29 4.56 -8.73
C SER A 66 14.70 4.12 -8.30
N GLU A 67 14.85 2.92 -7.74
CA GLU A 67 16.15 2.36 -7.39
C GLU A 67 17.09 2.21 -8.62
N ASN A 68 16.54 1.77 -9.76
CA ASN A 68 17.32 1.64 -10.99
C ASN A 68 17.79 3.00 -11.52
N ILE A 69 16.94 4.02 -11.45
CA ILE A 69 17.29 5.39 -11.81
C ILE A 69 18.39 5.91 -10.89
N PHE A 70 18.28 5.71 -9.57
CA PHE A 70 19.29 6.10 -8.60
C PHE A 70 20.63 5.36 -8.77
N ARG A 71 20.60 4.09 -9.20
CA ARG A 71 21.84 3.35 -9.52
C ARG A 71 22.58 3.95 -10.70
N ALA A 72 21.87 4.50 -11.66
CA ALA A 72 22.47 5.10 -12.85
C ALA A 72 23.07 6.49 -12.58
N TRP A 73 22.40 7.33 -11.78
CA TRP A 73 22.79 8.75 -11.59
C TRP A 73 22.98 9.20 -10.14
N GLY A 74 22.93 8.27 -9.19
CA GLY A 74 23.12 8.56 -7.78
C GLY A 74 21.82 8.76 -7.04
N GLY A 75 21.86 8.69 -5.71
CA GLY A 75 20.70 8.82 -4.80
C GLY A 75 20.55 7.66 -3.82
N LEU A 76 21.25 6.53 -4.05
CA LEU A 76 21.22 5.35 -3.16
C LEU A 76 22.07 5.48 -1.89
N ALA A 77 22.98 6.46 -1.84
CA ALA A 77 23.93 6.60 -0.73
C ALA A 77 23.29 7.03 0.61
N ARG A 78 22.01 7.39 0.61
CA ARG A 78 21.31 7.85 1.82
C ARG A 78 20.73 6.67 2.57
N LYS A 79 20.80 6.75 3.91
CA LYS A 79 20.24 5.74 4.80
C LYS A 79 18.71 5.76 4.74
N ARG A 80 18.10 4.65 4.37
CA ARG A 80 16.63 4.52 4.29
C ARG A 80 15.99 4.66 5.67
N LEU A 81 14.95 5.47 5.79
CA LEU A 81 14.19 5.64 7.01
C LEU A 81 13.35 4.40 7.31
N THR A 82 13.43 3.93 8.54
CA THR A 82 12.49 2.96 9.12
C THR A 82 11.31 3.71 9.76
N ASP A 83 10.18 3.04 9.98
CA ASP A 83 9.00 3.65 10.60
C ASP A 83 9.34 4.25 11.99
N THR A 84 10.18 3.56 12.78
CA THR A 84 10.67 4.07 14.06
C THR A 84 11.52 5.33 13.89
N ALA A 85 12.40 5.36 12.89
CA ALA A 85 13.23 6.53 12.62
C ALA A 85 12.37 7.72 12.16
N LYS A 86 11.36 7.50 11.34
CA LYS A 86 10.39 8.54 10.94
C LYS A 86 9.71 9.17 12.15
N LEU A 87 9.26 8.36 13.11
CA LEU A 87 8.60 8.85 14.32
C LEU A 87 9.56 9.67 15.20
N VAL A 88 10.84 9.27 15.28
CA VAL A 88 11.87 10.04 15.98
C VAL A 88 12.12 11.39 15.30
N LEU A 89 12.26 11.41 13.97
CA LEU A 89 12.42 12.66 13.21
C LEU A 89 11.19 13.55 13.33
N MET A 90 9.98 12.98 13.32
CA MET A 90 8.75 13.74 13.55
C MET A 90 8.75 14.39 14.94
N LYS A 91 9.19 13.66 15.98
CA LYS A 91 9.34 14.24 17.32
C LYS A 91 10.32 15.39 17.35
N LEU A 92 11.46 15.27 16.68
CA LEU A 92 12.45 16.34 16.58
C LEU A 92 11.90 17.56 15.83
N ALA A 93 11.19 17.35 14.73
CA ALA A 93 10.55 18.42 13.96
C ALA A 93 9.51 19.18 14.79
N VAL A 94 8.66 18.46 15.52
CA VAL A 94 7.66 19.09 16.41
C VAL A 94 8.33 19.87 17.54
N GLU A 95 9.44 19.36 18.10
CA GLU A 95 10.18 20.06 19.15
C GLU A 95 10.92 21.30 18.63
N GLU A 96 11.45 21.27 17.40
CA GLU A 96 12.04 22.44 16.73
C GLU A 96 11.00 23.55 16.52
N MET A 97 9.75 23.17 16.23
CA MET A 97 8.65 24.11 16.00
C MET A 97 7.90 24.55 17.25
N LYS A 98 8.29 24.11 18.45
CA LYS A 98 7.53 24.26 19.71
C LYS A 98 7.07 25.69 20.04
N ASP A 99 7.88 26.67 19.71
CA ASP A 99 7.62 28.09 20.06
C ASP A 99 6.73 28.79 19.02
N THR A 100 6.55 28.17 17.84
CA THR A 100 5.78 28.73 16.72
C THR A 100 4.39 28.10 16.57
N LEU A 101 4.15 26.92 17.18
CA LEU A 101 2.88 26.23 17.13
C LEU A 101 1.77 27.00 17.86
N LYS A 102 0.64 27.19 17.19
CA LYS A 102 -0.54 27.85 17.76
C LYS A 102 -1.63 26.88 18.21
N VAL A 103 -1.95 25.90 17.38
CA VAL A 103 -3.06 24.95 17.60
C VAL A 103 -2.57 23.74 18.36
N TYR A 104 -1.44 23.16 17.96
CA TYR A 104 -0.96 21.88 18.46
C TYR A 104 0.04 21.95 19.61
N GLN A 105 0.31 23.14 20.15
CA GLN A 105 1.29 23.35 21.23
C GLN A 105 1.08 22.46 22.46
N ARG A 106 -0.19 22.25 22.88
CA ARG A 106 -0.52 21.42 24.06
C ARG A 106 -0.39 19.90 23.80
N GLN A 107 -0.42 19.48 22.54
CA GLN A 107 -0.45 18.07 22.16
C GLN A 107 0.92 17.54 21.76
N ARG A 108 1.92 18.40 21.55
CA ARG A 108 3.25 18.12 20.99
C ARG A 108 4.02 16.97 21.65
N GLY A 109 3.81 16.73 22.94
CA GLY A 109 4.50 15.66 23.69
C GLY A 109 3.82 14.30 23.66
N ARG A 110 2.63 14.17 23.05
CA ARG A 110 1.87 12.93 23.02
C ARG A 110 2.28 12.05 21.83
N THR A 111 2.59 10.80 22.11
CA THR A 111 2.98 9.84 21.04
C THR A 111 1.87 9.69 19.99
N SER A 112 0.59 9.67 20.41
CA SER A 112 -0.53 9.60 19.47
C SER A 112 -0.57 10.79 18.51
N PHE A 113 -0.29 12.00 18.99
CA PHE A 113 -0.20 13.17 18.13
C PHE A 113 0.94 13.06 17.12
N LEU A 114 2.11 12.56 17.54
CA LEU A 114 3.25 12.37 16.65
C LEU A 114 2.95 11.35 15.56
N SER A 115 2.25 10.24 15.90
CA SER A 115 1.83 9.25 14.92
C SER A 115 0.83 9.83 13.91
N THR A 116 -0.21 10.52 14.40
CA THR A 116 -1.19 11.15 13.51
C THR A 116 -0.55 12.23 12.62
N MET A 117 0.39 13.01 13.15
CA MET A 117 1.09 14.02 12.34
C MET A 117 1.98 13.37 11.28
N LEU A 118 2.66 12.27 11.61
CA LEU A 118 3.44 11.50 10.63
C LEU A 118 2.53 10.94 9.53
N GLU A 119 1.41 10.31 9.87
CA GLU A 119 0.41 9.83 8.92
C GLU A 119 -0.09 10.96 8.02
N THR A 120 -0.41 12.12 8.60
CA THR A 120 -0.83 13.31 7.82
C THR A 120 0.23 13.75 6.83
N VAL A 121 1.51 13.80 7.24
CA VAL A 121 2.62 14.17 6.34
C VAL A 121 2.80 13.11 5.25
N GLU A 122 2.67 11.83 5.56
CA GLU A 122 2.74 10.74 4.57
C GLU A 122 1.60 10.83 3.55
N GLU A 123 0.37 11.13 3.97
CA GLU A 123 -0.76 11.36 3.07
C GLU A 123 -0.53 12.59 2.17
N LEU A 124 -0.02 13.68 2.71
CA LEU A 124 0.33 14.88 1.94
C LEU A 124 1.41 14.57 0.90
N LYS A 125 2.46 13.83 1.25
CA LYS A 125 3.49 13.36 0.31
C LYS A 125 2.89 12.49 -0.80
N GLN A 126 2.04 11.54 -0.44
CA GLN A 126 1.36 10.66 -1.40
C GLN A 126 0.45 11.44 -2.35
N SER A 127 -0.19 12.51 -1.87
CA SER A 127 -1.00 13.41 -2.69
C SER A 127 -0.17 14.42 -3.49
N GLY A 128 1.16 14.44 -3.32
CA GLY A 128 2.06 15.40 -3.97
C GLY A 128 1.89 16.83 -3.46
N THR A 129 1.41 16.97 -2.22
CA THR A 129 1.24 18.27 -1.56
C THR A 129 2.46 18.54 -0.69
N TYR A 130 3.12 19.65 -0.92
CA TYR A 130 4.33 20.06 -0.22
C TYR A 130 4.06 21.20 0.78
N PRO A 131 4.99 21.51 1.71
CA PRO A 131 4.80 22.60 2.67
C PRO A 131 4.40 23.94 2.04
N GLN A 132 4.97 24.27 0.88
CA GLN A 132 4.68 25.53 0.15
C GLN A 132 3.22 25.58 -0.34
N ASP A 133 2.65 24.43 -0.74
CA ASP A 133 1.27 24.35 -1.20
C ASP A 133 0.30 24.59 -0.03
N LEU A 134 0.63 24.09 1.17
CA LEU A 134 -0.14 24.34 2.40
C LEU A 134 -0.06 25.79 2.81
N GLU A 135 1.10 26.44 2.64
CA GLU A 135 1.25 27.88 2.90
C GLU A 135 0.41 28.71 1.93
N ALA A 136 0.40 28.36 0.64
CA ALA A 136 -0.44 29.03 -0.35
C ALA A 136 -1.94 28.84 -0.06
N LEU A 137 -2.35 27.66 0.37
CA LEU A 137 -3.74 27.39 0.79
C LEU A 137 -4.10 28.19 2.06
N ARG A 138 -3.20 28.30 3.04
CA ARG A 138 -3.40 29.12 4.24
C ARG A 138 -3.67 30.56 3.90
N ASP A 139 -2.94 31.12 2.93
CA ASP A 139 -3.05 32.54 2.56
C ASP A 139 -4.38 32.86 1.84
N GLN A 140 -5.05 31.83 1.28
CA GLN A 140 -6.36 31.94 0.65
C GLN A 140 -7.51 31.60 1.61
N GLU A 141 -7.22 31.00 2.78
CA GLU A 141 -8.22 30.51 3.72
C GLU A 141 -8.82 31.64 4.56
N GLN A 142 -10.16 31.69 4.58
CA GLN A 142 -10.91 32.71 5.33
C GLN A 142 -11.19 32.32 6.79
N ASP A 143 -11.25 31.00 7.10
CA ASP A 143 -11.40 30.55 8.48
C ASP A 143 -10.05 30.66 9.25
N PRO A 144 -9.97 31.54 10.26
CA PRO A 144 -8.74 31.71 11.03
C PRO A 144 -8.27 30.44 11.75
N ARG A 145 -9.21 29.54 12.08
CA ARG A 145 -8.87 28.28 12.77
C ARG A 145 -8.25 27.29 11.80
N LEU A 146 -8.78 27.20 10.59
CA LEU A 146 -8.23 26.34 9.55
C LEU A 146 -6.88 26.88 9.06
N ALA A 147 -6.76 28.19 8.85
CA ALA A 147 -5.51 28.85 8.52
C ALA A 147 -4.42 28.60 9.58
N ALA A 148 -4.76 28.66 10.87
CA ALA A 148 -3.83 28.35 11.95
C ALA A 148 -3.39 26.86 11.96
N LYS A 149 -4.29 25.92 11.64
CA LYS A 149 -3.95 24.49 11.50
C LYS A 149 -3.02 24.25 10.30
N LEU A 150 -3.35 24.82 9.13
CA LEU A 150 -2.52 24.71 7.93
C LEU A 150 -1.10 25.24 8.19
N ARG A 151 -0.98 26.35 8.91
CA ARG A 151 0.31 26.91 9.31
C ARG A 151 1.13 25.95 10.15
N ASP A 152 0.53 25.38 11.21
CA ASP A 152 1.22 24.44 12.10
C ASP A 152 1.64 23.18 11.35
N ILE A 153 0.76 22.61 10.51
CA ILE A 153 1.06 21.42 9.70
C ILE A 153 2.17 21.73 8.69
N ALA A 154 2.09 22.84 7.96
CA ALA A 154 3.11 23.24 7.00
C ALA A 154 4.49 23.42 7.67
N GLY A 155 4.52 24.06 8.84
CA GLY A 155 5.74 24.24 9.61
C GLY A 155 6.35 22.93 10.09
N ILE A 156 5.55 22.05 10.69
CA ILE A 156 6.00 20.71 11.15
C ILE A 156 6.49 19.89 9.97
N TYR A 157 5.75 19.88 8.85
CA TYR A 157 6.13 19.13 7.65
C TYR A 157 7.44 19.67 7.06
N GLY A 158 7.61 21.00 6.97
CA GLY A 158 8.84 21.63 6.50
C GLY A 158 10.06 21.28 7.38
N ALA A 159 9.91 21.32 8.71
CA ALA A 159 10.95 20.93 9.64
C ALA A 159 11.28 19.42 9.53
N TYR A 160 10.26 18.57 9.43
CA TYR A 160 10.45 17.12 9.20
C TYR A 160 11.21 16.85 7.89
N GLN A 161 10.81 17.49 6.79
CA GLN A 161 11.48 17.33 5.51
C GLN A 161 12.93 17.79 5.54
N ALA A 162 13.20 18.91 6.18
CA ALA A 162 14.57 19.42 6.36
C ALA A 162 15.46 18.43 7.15
N LEU A 163 14.90 17.75 8.16
CA LEU A 163 15.63 16.71 8.89
C LEU A 163 15.88 15.45 8.03
N VAL A 164 14.89 15.03 7.24
CA VAL A 164 15.04 13.91 6.29
C VAL A 164 16.13 14.23 5.27
N ASP A 165 16.14 15.41 4.70
CA ASP A 165 17.06 15.80 3.63
C ASP A 165 18.53 15.91 4.08
N ARG A 166 18.80 16.02 5.39
CA ARG A 166 20.17 16.06 5.95
C ARG A 166 20.97 14.77 5.77
N GLY A 167 20.34 13.62 5.54
CA GLY A 167 21.10 12.36 5.39
C GLY A 167 20.28 11.10 5.22
N TYR A 168 18.96 11.22 5.08
CA TYR A 168 18.08 10.08 4.96
C TYR A 168 17.35 10.08 3.61
N SER A 169 16.86 8.90 3.22
CA SER A 169 15.93 8.72 2.11
C SER A 169 14.58 8.25 2.65
N ASP A 170 13.52 8.97 2.29
CA ASP A 170 12.15 8.55 2.54
C ASP A 170 11.61 7.89 1.26
N PRO A 171 11.14 6.63 1.31
CA PRO A 171 10.59 5.95 0.13
C PRO A 171 9.47 6.71 -0.59
N LEU A 172 8.72 7.54 0.13
CA LEU A 172 7.66 8.37 -0.47
C LEU A 172 8.23 9.51 -1.33
N ASP A 173 9.42 10.02 -0.99
CA ASP A 173 10.09 11.06 -1.77
C ASP A 173 10.89 10.48 -2.93
N ASP A 174 11.24 9.19 -2.87
CA ASP A 174 12.12 8.55 -3.85
C ASP A 174 11.52 8.56 -5.26
N ILE A 175 10.21 8.36 -5.38
CA ILE A 175 9.52 8.39 -6.69
C ILE A 175 9.58 9.78 -7.32
N ALA A 176 9.37 10.84 -6.53
CA ALA A 176 9.43 12.22 -7.02
C ALA A 176 10.85 12.63 -7.43
N LYS A 177 11.86 12.22 -6.63
CA LYS A 177 13.28 12.44 -6.95
C LYS A 177 13.70 11.68 -8.20
N ALA A 178 13.28 10.42 -8.32
CA ALA A 178 13.53 9.60 -9.51
C ALA A 178 12.87 10.17 -10.77
N ALA A 179 11.66 10.75 -10.65
CA ALA A 179 10.99 11.40 -11.76
C ALA A 179 11.81 12.56 -12.33
N LYS A 180 12.35 13.42 -11.46
CA LYS A 180 13.23 14.53 -11.89
C LYS A 180 14.51 14.04 -12.58
N LEU A 181 15.19 13.05 -11.99
CA LEU A 181 16.38 12.47 -12.59
C LEU A 181 16.09 11.80 -13.95
N ALA A 182 14.93 11.10 -14.04
CA ALA A 182 14.52 10.46 -15.28
C ALA A 182 14.24 11.49 -16.39
N GLU A 183 13.68 12.63 -16.05
CA GLU A 183 13.43 13.75 -16.96
C GLU A 183 14.75 14.38 -17.41
N GLU A 184 15.62 14.78 -16.47
CA GLU A 184 16.90 15.42 -16.72
C GLU A 184 17.85 14.57 -17.58
N HIS A 185 17.89 13.27 -17.32
CA HIS A 185 18.81 12.34 -17.98
C HIS A 185 18.17 11.50 -19.09
N ARG A 186 16.95 11.77 -19.48
CA ARG A 186 16.21 11.05 -20.53
C ARG A 186 16.26 9.53 -20.35
N TYR A 187 15.97 9.08 -19.13
CA TYR A 187 16.08 7.65 -18.75
C TYR A 187 15.28 6.70 -19.64
N PHE A 188 14.16 7.14 -20.19
CA PHE A 188 13.26 6.30 -20.98
C PHE A 188 13.53 6.36 -22.50
N GLU A 189 14.58 7.04 -22.92
CA GLU A 189 14.93 7.10 -24.34
C GLU A 189 15.15 5.70 -24.92
N GLY A 190 14.52 5.39 -26.05
CA GLY A 190 14.55 4.06 -26.68
C GLY A 190 13.82 2.95 -25.91
N ALA A 191 13.11 3.27 -24.82
CA ALA A 191 12.38 2.27 -24.05
C ALA A 191 10.95 2.06 -24.56
N TRP A 192 10.50 0.80 -24.53
CA TRP A 192 9.12 0.38 -24.74
C TRP A 192 8.53 0.06 -23.36
N VAL A 193 7.54 0.83 -22.95
CA VAL A 193 6.99 0.75 -21.59
C VAL A 193 5.58 0.15 -21.60
N TYR A 194 5.38 -0.88 -20.83
CA TYR A 194 4.12 -1.59 -20.67
C TYR A 194 3.70 -1.53 -19.21
N ILE A 195 2.46 -1.07 -18.94
CA ILE A 195 1.98 -0.79 -17.59
C ILE A 195 0.68 -1.53 -17.36
N ASP A 196 0.63 -2.38 -16.32
CA ASP A 196 -0.53 -3.19 -16.00
C ASP A 196 -0.82 -3.24 -14.50
N GLY A 197 -2.10 -3.40 -14.15
CA GLY A 197 -2.55 -3.67 -12.79
C GLY A 197 -2.73 -2.45 -11.89
N PHE A 198 -2.62 -1.23 -12.41
CA PHE A 198 -2.85 -0.01 -11.65
C PHE A 198 -4.28 0.51 -11.85
N SER A 199 -4.89 0.97 -10.74
CA SER A 199 -6.20 1.62 -10.76
C SER A 199 -6.08 3.13 -10.79
N PHE A 200 -5.06 3.69 -10.17
CA PHE A 200 -4.74 5.11 -10.10
C PHE A 200 -3.22 5.31 -9.98
N PHE A 201 -2.78 6.55 -10.18
CA PHE A 201 -1.40 6.95 -10.00
C PHE A 201 -1.30 8.17 -9.10
N SER A 202 -0.41 8.13 -8.13
CA SER A 202 -0.08 9.29 -7.31
C SER A 202 0.58 10.39 -8.16
N PRO A 203 0.59 11.66 -7.73
CA PRO A 203 1.25 12.72 -8.47
C PRO A 203 2.71 12.42 -8.84
N PRO A 204 3.58 11.93 -7.92
CA PRO A 204 4.94 11.54 -8.30
C PRO A 204 5.00 10.41 -9.33
N GLN A 205 4.10 9.43 -9.25
CA GLN A 205 4.01 8.37 -10.26
C GLN A 205 3.57 8.92 -11.62
N ARG A 206 2.64 9.90 -11.64
CA ARG A 206 2.26 10.57 -12.89
C ARG A 206 3.42 11.33 -13.52
N GLN A 207 4.28 11.99 -12.73
CA GLN A 207 5.50 12.63 -13.27
C GLN A 207 6.41 11.62 -13.98
N LEU A 208 6.61 10.43 -13.41
CA LEU A 208 7.33 9.35 -14.09
C LEU A 208 6.62 8.90 -15.38
N LEU A 209 5.27 8.77 -15.35
CA LEU A 209 4.50 8.45 -16.56
C LEU A 209 4.66 9.52 -17.64
N HIS A 210 4.68 10.78 -17.27
CA HIS A 210 4.92 11.90 -18.20
C HIS A 210 6.29 11.77 -18.87
N ALA A 211 7.35 11.55 -18.07
CA ALA A 211 8.69 11.32 -18.61
C ALA A 211 8.73 10.08 -19.55
N MET A 212 8.04 8.99 -19.19
CA MET A 212 7.91 7.81 -20.07
C MET A 212 7.24 8.16 -21.41
N MET A 213 6.18 8.97 -21.36
CA MET A 213 5.40 9.35 -22.55
C MET A 213 6.17 10.28 -23.48
N GLU A 214 6.99 11.17 -22.94
CA GLU A 214 7.78 12.12 -23.71
C GLU A 214 9.07 11.50 -24.31
N GLN A 215 9.66 10.56 -23.61
CA GLN A 215 10.99 10.02 -23.94
C GLN A 215 10.92 8.63 -24.59
N GLY A 216 9.91 7.83 -24.25
CA GLY A 216 9.80 6.44 -24.68
C GLY A 216 9.30 6.29 -26.10
N GLU A 217 9.64 5.19 -26.74
CA GLU A 217 9.17 4.82 -28.09
C GLU A 217 7.67 4.47 -28.12
N GLU A 218 7.21 3.70 -27.15
CA GLU A 218 5.81 3.38 -26.93
C GLU A 218 5.53 3.24 -25.43
N VAL A 219 4.44 3.87 -24.97
CA VAL A 219 3.86 3.61 -23.65
C VAL A 219 2.49 2.95 -23.85
N CYS A 220 2.33 1.74 -23.33
CA CYS A 220 1.09 0.97 -23.39
C CYS A 220 0.57 0.74 -21.97
N LEU A 221 -0.59 1.31 -21.66
CA LEU A 221 -1.20 1.27 -20.32
C LEU A 221 -2.54 0.54 -20.36
N SER A 222 -2.75 -0.44 -19.47
CA SER A 222 -4.06 -1.03 -19.24
C SER A 222 -4.82 -0.32 -18.12
N LEU A 223 -6.11 -0.07 -18.33
CA LEU A 223 -6.99 0.45 -17.30
C LEU A 223 -8.33 -0.31 -17.30
N THR A 224 -8.86 -0.52 -16.10
CA THR A 224 -10.16 -1.17 -15.92
C THR A 224 -11.27 -0.15 -16.13
N ALA A 225 -11.77 -0.08 -17.37
CA ALA A 225 -12.89 0.79 -17.75
C ALA A 225 -13.54 0.28 -19.04
N GLY A 226 -14.84 0.44 -19.18
CA GLY A 226 -15.55 0.07 -20.42
C GLY A 226 -15.33 1.06 -21.57
N GLY A 227 -14.87 2.27 -21.29
CA GLY A 227 -14.63 3.35 -22.24
C GLY A 227 -13.95 4.55 -21.57
N LEU A 228 -13.86 5.66 -22.29
CA LEU A 228 -13.27 6.91 -21.81
C LEU A 228 -14.31 7.98 -21.43
N ALA A 229 -15.57 7.81 -21.86
CA ALA A 229 -16.62 8.75 -21.52
C ALA A 229 -16.89 8.74 -20.02
N LEU A 230 -17.04 9.91 -19.43
CA LEU A 230 -17.55 10.07 -18.07
C LEU A 230 -19.08 10.09 -18.21
N ASP A 231 -19.74 9.18 -17.51
CA ASP A 231 -21.18 9.14 -17.42
C ASP A 231 -21.64 9.97 -16.21
N ASP A 232 -22.79 10.60 -16.31
CA ASP A 232 -23.36 11.43 -15.22
C ASP A 232 -23.93 10.56 -14.07
N GLY A 233 -23.88 9.23 -14.20
CA GLY A 233 -24.38 8.27 -13.23
C GLY A 233 -23.28 7.71 -12.29
N VAL A 234 -23.70 6.75 -11.49
CA VAL A 234 -22.78 5.99 -10.61
C VAL A 234 -21.96 5.03 -11.49
N ASP A 235 -20.68 5.30 -11.62
CA ASP A 235 -19.73 4.46 -12.34
C ASP A 235 -18.54 4.16 -11.44
N ILE A 236 -18.36 2.88 -11.10
CA ILE A 236 -17.24 2.40 -10.27
C ILE A 236 -15.86 2.60 -10.96
N PHE A 237 -15.82 2.90 -12.25
CA PHE A 237 -14.59 3.16 -13.01
C PHE A 237 -14.31 4.64 -13.27
N THR A 238 -15.05 5.54 -12.62
CA THR A 238 -14.88 7.00 -12.78
C THR A 238 -13.43 7.46 -12.58
N ASP A 239 -12.73 6.95 -11.58
CA ASP A 239 -11.34 7.35 -11.30
C ASP A 239 -10.36 6.86 -12.36
N GLN A 240 -10.57 5.66 -12.90
CA GLN A 240 -9.79 5.12 -14.01
C GLN A 240 -10.05 5.88 -15.29
N LYS A 241 -11.31 6.25 -15.57
CA LYS A 241 -11.68 7.09 -16.71
C LYS A 241 -11.03 8.48 -16.60
N LYS A 242 -11.11 9.13 -15.43
CA LYS A 242 -10.41 10.41 -15.15
C LYS A 242 -8.90 10.29 -15.34
N THR A 243 -8.30 9.20 -14.87
CA THR A 243 -6.87 8.92 -15.04
C THR A 243 -6.51 8.83 -16.53
N ALA A 244 -7.28 8.06 -17.31
CA ALA A 244 -7.08 7.94 -18.74
C ALA A 244 -7.21 9.29 -19.46
N GLN A 245 -8.24 10.08 -19.12
CA GLN A 245 -8.43 11.42 -19.71
C GLN A 245 -7.29 12.37 -19.39
N ARG A 246 -6.80 12.40 -18.13
CA ARG A 246 -5.65 13.22 -17.74
C ARG A 246 -4.40 12.87 -18.55
N LEU A 247 -4.10 11.58 -18.72
CA LEU A 247 -2.96 11.14 -19.51
C LEU A 247 -3.12 11.45 -21.00
N VAL A 248 -4.33 11.31 -21.56
CA VAL A 248 -4.59 11.68 -22.97
C VAL A 248 -4.48 13.19 -23.18
N ASN A 249 -4.99 13.99 -22.25
CA ASN A 249 -4.88 15.46 -22.33
C ASN A 249 -3.41 15.89 -22.24
N TYR A 250 -2.68 15.35 -21.27
CA TYR A 250 -1.25 15.60 -21.17
C TYR A 250 -0.50 15.25 -22.46
N ALA A 251 -0.76 14.07 -23.03
CA ALA A 251 -0.14 13.65 -24.29
C ALA A 251 -0.42 14.64 -25.42
N ARG A 252 -1.65 15.18 -25.51
CA ARG A 252 -2.02 16.16 -26.54
C ARG A 252 -1.32 17.51 -26.32
N GLU A 253 -1.26 17.98 -25.08
CA GLU A 253 -0.59 19.23 -24.71
C GLU A 253 0.91 19.19 -24.99
N HIS A 254 1.54 18.01 -24.87
CA HIS A 254 2.99 17.81 -25.11
C HIS A 254 3.28 17.16 -26.47
N PHE A 255 2.34 17.20 -27.42
CA PHE A 255 2.50 16.69 -28.78
C PHE A 255 2.90 15.19 -28.87
N VAL A 256 2.57 14.41 -27.83
CA VAL A 256 2.78 12.95 -27.84
C VAL A 256 1.66 12.27 -28.63
N LYS A 257 2.01 11.44 -29.60
CA LYS A 257 1.07 10.75 -30.48
C LYS A 257 0.20 9.76 -29.67
N VAL A 258 -1.11 9.95 -29.68
CA VAL A 258 -2.05 9.04 -29.02
C VAL A 258 -2.65 8.09 -30.06
N ALA A 259 -2.35 6.79 -29.90
CA ALA A 259 -2.97 5.74 -30.71
C ALA A 259 -4.42 5.47 -30.27
N ALA A 260 -5.25 5.00 -31.19
CA ALA A 260 -6.60 4.57 -30.84
C ALA A 260 -6.59 3.55 -29.70
N PRO A 261 -7.46 3.69 -28.70
CA PRO A 261 -7.53 2.76 -27.59
C PRO A 261 -8.03 1.39 -28.04
N VAL A 262 -7.37 0.34 -27.52
CA VAL A 262 -7.85 -1.05 -27.70
C VAL A 262 -8.95 -1.28 -26.67
N ARG A 263 -10.16 -1.59 -27.12
CA ARG A 263 -11.30 -1.91 -26.26
C ARG A 263 -11.53 -3.41 -26.25
N LEU A 264 -11.49 -4.00 -25.04
CA LEU A 264 -11.74 -5.42 -24.81
C LEU A 264 -13.11 -5.56 -24.14
N THR A 265 -14.03 -6.24 -24.82
CA THR A 265 -15.44 -6.35 -24.39
C THR A 265 -15.79 -7.74 -23.88
N GLU A 266 -15.12 -8.78 -24.38
CA GLU A 266 -15.41 -10.17 -23.99
C GLU A 266 -14.88 -10.50 -22.60
N ASN A 267 -15.70 -11.13 -21.77
CA ASN A 267 -15.28 -11.61 -20.45
C ASN A 267 -14.87 -13.09 -20.53
N TYR A 268 -13.59 -13.35 -20.23
CA TYR A 268 -13.01 -14.70 -20.20
C TYR A 268 -12.93 -15.31 -18.80
N ARG A 269 -13.32 -14.57 -17.76
CA ARG A 269 -13.20 -15.01 -16.36
C ARG A 269 -14.42 -15.76 -15.88
N THR A 270 -15.61 -15.33 -16.27
CA THR A 270 -16.87 -15.96 -15.88
C THR A 270 -17.86 -15.96 -17.03
N SER A 271 -18.60 -17.05 -17.14
CA SER A 271 -19.79 -17.18 -17.98
C SER A 271 -21.09 -17.19 -17.16
N CYS A 272 -21.00 -16.99 -15.83
CA CYS A 272 -22.15 -16.97 -14.94
C CYS A 272 -22.99 -15.70 -15.18
N PRO A 273 -24.23 -15.80 -15.69
CA PRO A 273 -25.05 -14.64 -16.01
C PRO A 273 -25.38 -13.79 -14.77
N ALA A 274 -25.56 -14.42 -13.61
CA ALA A 274 -25.85 -13.72 -12.36
C ALA A 274 -24.67 -12.83 -11.92
N LEU A 275 -23.42 -13.30 -12.04
CA LEU A 275 -22.24 -12.51 -11.73
C LEU A 275 -22.05 -11.34 -12.71
N LEU A 276 -22.33 -11.57 -14.01
CA LEU A 276 -22.29 -10.51 -15.01
C LEU A 276 -23.35 -9.44 -14.78
N ALA A 277 -24.55 -9.85 -14.35
CA ALA A 277 -25.62 -8.92 -13.99
C ALA A 277 -25.25 -8.08 -12.74
N VAL A 278 -24.65 -8.69 -11.71
CA VAL A 278 -24.15 -7.96 -10.53
C VAL A 278 -23.05 -6.96 -10.91
N GLU A 279 -22.14 -7.33 -11.80
CA GLU A 279 -21.13 -6.39 -12.33
C GLU A 279 -21.79 -5.22 -13.09
N GLY A 280 -22.84 -5.50 -13.86
CA GLY A 280 -23.64 -4.48 -14.57
C GLY A 280 -24.31 -3.50 -13.59
N LEU A 281 -25.00 -4.04 -12.59
CA LEU A 281 -25.66 -3.23 -11.55
C LEU A 281 -24.67 -2.33 -10.80
N ALA A 282 -23.47 -2.84 -10.48
CA ALA A 282 -22.43 -2.03 -9.83
C ALA A 282 -21.95 -0.85 -10.71
N ARG A 283 -22.22 -0.87 -12.00
CA ARG A 283 -21.94 0.21 -12.95
C ARG A 283 -23.15 1.09 -13.26
N GLY A 284 -24.30 0.82 -12.62
CA GLY A 284 -25.55 1.50 -12.89
C GLY A 284 -26.29 1.00 -14.14
N GLU A 285 -25.89 -0.15 -14.71
CA GLU A 285 -26.57 -0.78 -15.83
C GLU A 285 -27.65 -1.73 -15.31
N GLU A 286 -28.88 -1.56 -15.75
CA GLU A 286 -29.92 -2.56 -15.48
C GLU A 286 -29.85 -3.69 -16.50
N PRO A 287 -29.86 -4.97 -16.06
CA PRO A 287 -29.86 -6.07 -16.99
C PRO A 287 -31.19 -6.12 -17.76
N GLU A 288 -31.13 -6.34 -19.08
CA GLU A 288 -32.32 -6.47 -19.95
C GLU A 288 -33.24 -7.61 -19.48
N GLU A 289 -32.62 -8.72 -19.04
CA GLU A 289 -33.31 -9.86 -18.43
C GLU A 289 -32.67 -10.16 -17.08
N ARG A 290 -33.52 -10.47 -16.08
CA ARG A 290 -33.03 -10.91 -14.76
C ARG A 290 -32.60 -12.36 -14.84
N PRO A 291 -31.31 -12.68 -14.73
CA PRO A 291 -30.85 -14.07 -14.75
C PRO A 291 -31.28 -14.81 -13.49
N ASN A 292 -31.35 -16.14 -13.59
CA ASN A 292 -31.44 -16.98 -12.41
C ASN A 292 -30.25 -16.71 -11.50
N GLY A 293 -30.47 -16.77 -10.18
CA GLY A 293 -29.41 -16.52 -9.18
C GLY A 293 -28.40 -17.66 -9.03
N ASP A 294 -28.33 -18.59 -10.00
CA ASP A 294 -27.45 -19.73 -9.94
C ASP A 294 -25.98 -19.31 -9.82
N GLY A 295 -25.27 -19.89 -8.86
CA GLY A 295 -23.88 -19.52 -8.56
C GLY A 295 -23.72 -18.31 -7.64
N LEU A 296 -24.82 -17.68 -7.20
CA LEU A 296 -24.83 -16.55 -6.28
C LEU A 296 -25.58 -16.92 -5.00
N PHE A 297 -24.95 -16.71 -3.84
CA PHE A 297 -25.57 -16.96 -2.54
C PHE A 297 -25.44 -15.71 -1.68
N LEU A 298 -26.54 -15.31 -1.06
CA LEU A 298 -26.57 -14.24 -0.08
C LEU A 298 -26.86 -14.83 1.29
N LEU A 299 -25.99 -14.56 2.24
CA LEU A 299 -26.14 -14.98 3.63
C LEU A 299 -26.22 -13.75 4.52
N THR A 300 -27.16 -13.77 5.45
CA THR A 300 -27.18 -12.86 6.61
C THR A 300 -26.79 -13.64 7.84
N ALA A 301 -25.70 -13.25 8.50
CA ALA A 301 -25.21 -13.88 9.72
C ALA A 301 -25.39 -12.94 10.93
N ARG A 302 -25.36 -13.49 12.14
CA ARG A 302 -25.47 -12.71 13.38
C ARG A 302 -24.21 -11.96 13.72
N ASP A 303 -23.06 -12.58 13.42
CA ASP A 303 -21.76 -12.05 13.72
C ASP A 303 -20.69 -12.56 12.70
N ARG A 304 -19.50 -11.99 12.80
CA ARG A 304 -18.35 -12.32 11.94
C ARG A 304 -17.93 -13.79 12.06
N PHE A 305 -18.11 -14.42 13.22
CA PHE A 305 -17.75 -15.82 13.40
C PHE A 305 -18.71 -16.74 12.65
N GLU A 306 -20.00 -16.42 12.63
CA GLU A 306 -20.99 -17.15 11.86
C GLU A 306 -20.76 -17.00 10.34
N GLU A 307 -20.45 -15.78 9.87
CA GLU A 307 -20.05 -15.54 8.47
C GLU A 307 -18.89 -16.42 8.06
N ILE A 308 -17.81 -16.42 8.84
CA ILE A 308 -16.58 -17.20 8.52
C ILE A 308 -16.85 -18.70 8.67
N ARG A 309 -17.68 -19.14 9.59
CA ARG A 309 -18.06 -20.54 9.74
C ARG A 309 -18.84 -21.05 8.52
N PHE A 310 -19.76 -20.25 8.03
CA PHE A 310 -20.49 -20.57 6.80
C PHE A 310 -19.53 -20.65 5.59
N ALA A 311 -18.66 -19.63 5.42
CA ALA A 311 -17.69 -19.62 4.34
C ALA A 311 -16.77 -20.86 4.39
N ALA A 312 -16.26 -21.21 5.59
CA ALA A 312 -15.42 -22.38 5.78
C ALA A 312 -16.14 -23.69 5.44
N ALA A 313 -17.41 -23.82 5.89
CA ALA A 313 -18.23 -24.97 5.60
C ALA A 313 -18.47 -25.10 4.08
N GLN A 314 -18.78 -24.02 3.39
CA GLN A 314 -18.96 -24.01 1.93
C GLN A 314 -17.66 -24.35 1.18
N MET A 315 -16.53 -23.80 1.60
CA MET A 315 -15.24 -24.16 0.99
C MET A 315 -14.91 -25.65 1.16
N ALA A 316 -15.13 -26.18 2.37
CA ALA A 316 -14.95 -27.61 2.64
C ALA A 316 -15.89 -28.49 1.79
N ARG A 317 -17.15 -28.08 1.63
CA ARG A 317 -18.14 -28.75 0.80
C ARG A 317 -17.71 -28.79 -0.67
N LEU A 318 -17.33 -27.62 -1.23
CA LEU A 318 -16.90 -27.50 -2.62
C LEU A 318 -15.69 -28.40 -2.95
N VAL A 319 -14.73 -28.49 -2.02
CA VAL A 319 -13.56 -29.38 -2.19
C VAL A 319 -13.98 -30.83 -2.15
N ARG A 320 -14.82 -31.24 -1.18
CA ARG A 320 -15.20 -32.62 -0.97
C ARG A 320 -16.19 -33.15 -2.01
N GLU A 321 -17.16 -32.32 -2.40
CA GLU A 321 -18.28 -32.74 -3.24
C GLU A 321 -18.11 -32.41 -4.71
N GLU A 322 -17.43 -31.30 -5.01
CA GLU A 322 -17.28 -30.76 -6.36
C GLU A 322 -15.83 -30.81 -6.88
N GLY A 323 -14.86 -31.27 -6.04
CA GLY A 323 -13.48 -31.44 -6.45
C GLY A 323 -12.68 -30.14 -6.64
N TRP A 324 -13.15 -29.03 -6.05
CA TRP A 324 -12.45 -27.75 -6.10
C TRP A 324 -11.14 -27.83 -5.31
N ARG A 325 -10.21 -26.91 -5.60
CA ARG A 325 -8.96 -26.82 -4.86
C ARG A 325 -8.98 -25.55 -4.00
N TYR A 326 -8.48 -25.64 -2.77
CA TYR A 326 -8.40 -24.48 -1.88
C TYR A 326 -7.68 -23.27 -2.51
N ARG A 327 -6.69 -23.50 -3.36
CA ARG A 327 -5.96 -22.44 -4.08
C ARG A 327 -6.79 -21.67 -5.11
N ASP A 328 -7.92 -22.21 -5.50
CA ASP A 328 -8.82 -21.58 -6.48
C ASP A 328 -9.94 -20.81 -5.80
N MET A 329 -9.95 -20.75 -4.46
CA MET A 329 -10.92 -20.02 -3.63
C MET A 329 -10.29 -18.84 -2.95
N ALA A 330 -11.06 -17.77 -2.78
CA ALA A 330 -10.65 -16.59 -2.04
C ALA A 330 -11.76 -16.13 -1.10
N LEU A 331 -11.38 -15.74 0.12
CA LEU A 331 -12.22 -15.03 1.07
C LEU A 331 -11.84 -13.55 1.00
N VAL A 332 -12.79 -12.70 0.66
CA VAL A 332 -12.58 -11.26 0.54
C VAL A 332 -13.37 -10.55 1.62
N CYS A 333 -12.72 -9.72 2.41
CA CYS A 333 -13.34 -8.87 3.42
C CYS A 333 -12.78 -7.43 3.29
N ARG A 334 -13.58 -6.47 3.74
CA ARG A 334 -13.18 -5.06 3.66
C ARG A 334 -12.02 -4.73 4.60
N ASP A 335 -12.05 -5.28 5.80
CA ASP A 335 -11.01 -5.13 6.81
C ASP A 335 -10.57 -6.52 7.31
N LEU A 336 -9.35 -6.89 7.00
CA LEU A 336 -8.80 -8.18 7.38
C LEU A 336 -8.52 -8.27 8.88
N GLU A 337 -8.17 -7.16 9.55
CA GLU A 337 -7.85 -7.14 10.98
C GLU A 337 -9.08 -7.53 11.82
N ASP A 338 -10.24 -7.04 11.44
CA ASP A 338 -11.52 -7.34 12.07
C ASP A 338 -11.92 -8.81 11.99
N TYR A 339 -11.57 -9.49 10.89
CA TYR A 339 -11.94 -10.88 10.62
C TYR A 339 -10.86 -11.90 11.00
N GLN A 340 -9.64 -11.45 11.22
CA GLN A 340 -8.46 -12.32 11.40
C GLN A 340 -8.64 -13.36 12.51
N ALA A 341 -9.18 -12.98 13.67
CA ALA A 341 -9.37 -13.88 14.79
C ALA A 341 -10.37 -14.99 14.43
N ALA A 342 -11.48 -14.65 13.79
CA ALA A 342 -12.52 -15.59 13.36
C ALA A 342 -11.97 -16.53 12.29
N ILE A 343 -11.25 -16.01 11.25
CA ILE A 343 -10.66 -16.82 10.20
C ILE A 343 -9.66 -17.83 10.79
N ARG A 344 -8.74 -17.40 11.66
CA ARG A 344 -7.78 -18.31 12.27
C ARG A 344 -8.41 -19.43 13.06
N SER A 345 -9.33 -19.07 13.97
CA SER A 345 -9.98 -20.04 14.84
C SER A 345 -10.79 -21.06 14.03
N ILE A 346 -11.62 -20.57 13.11
CA ILE A 346 -12.55 -21.42 12.38
C ILE A 346 -11.84 -22.25 11.31
N PHE A 347 -10.94 -21.64 10.53
CA PHE A 347 -10.20 -22.39 9.48
C PHE A 347 -9.32 -23.47 10.10
N SER A 348 -8.69 -23.19 11.27
CA SER A 348 -7.96 -24.21 12.03
C SER A 348 -8.86 -25.34 12.48
N ALA A 349 -10.04 -25.03 13.02
CA ALA A 349 -11.01 -26.02 13.46
C ALA A 349 -11.55 -26.91 12.32
N TYR A 350 -11.70 -26.35 11.12
CA TYR A 350 -12.10 -27.07 9.91
C TYR A 350 -10.94 -27.72 9.16
N GLY A 351 -9.68 -27.54 9.61
CA GLY A 351 -8.50 -28.04 8.93
C GLY A 351 -8.26 -27.42 7.53
N LEU A 352 -8.73 -26.19 7.32
CA LEU A 352 -8.60 -25.50 6.03
C LEU A 352 -7.27 -24.77 5.93
N PRO A 353 -6.48 -24.97 4.87
CA PRO A 353 -5.29 -24.17 4.63
C PRO A 353 -5.69 -22.76 4.22
N VAL A 354 -5.09 -21.76 4.86
CA VAL A 354 -5.32 -20.34 4.55
C VAL A 354 -4.02 -19.58 4.51
N PHE A 355 -3.85 -18.75 3.50
CA PHE A 355 -2.80 -17.73 3.44
C PHE A 355 -3.45 -16.37 3.70
N MET A 356 -2.90 -15.65 4.67
CA MET A 356 -3.27 -14.27 4.97
C MET A 356 -1.99 -13.42 4.96
N ASP A 357 -1.94 -12.44 4.05
CA ASP A 357 -0.86 -11.45 4.05
C ASP A 357 -1.14 -10.42 5.16
N ARG A 358 -0.29 -10.42 6.18
CA ARG A 358 -0.44 -9.55 7.35
C ARG A 358 0.89 -9.21 7.99
N LYS A 359 0.90 -8.06 8.63
CA LYS A 359 1.98 -7.68 9.54
C LYS A 359 1.64 -8.20 10.94
N ASP A 360 2.46 -9.09 11.49
CA ASP A 360 2.36 -9.47 12.91
C ASP A 360 2.91 -8.33 13.77
N GLN A 361 2.17 -7.96 14.81
CA GLN A 361 2.69 -7.02 15.81
C GLN A 361 3.80 -7.72 16.62
N ALA A 362 5.06 -7.37 16.32
CA ALA A 362 6.22 -7.97 16.98
C ALA A 362 6.15 -7.86 18.51
N LEU A 363 5.61 -6.75 19.04
CA LEU A 363 5.45 -6.53 20.48
C LEU A 363 4.49 -7.51 21.18
N SER A 364 3.61 -8.18 20.45
CA SER A 364 2.75 -9.23 21.00
C SER A 364 3.46 -10.57 21.19
N ARG A 365 4.67 -10.73 20.63
CA ARG A 365 5.48 -11.93 20.80
C ARG A 365 6.17 -11.93 22.17
N PRO A 366 6.04 -13.01 22.97
CA PRO A 366 6.58 -13.05 24.33
C PRO A 366 8.07 -12.67 24.42
N ILE A 367 8.90 -13.16 23.51
CA ILE A 367 10.34 -12.88 23.50
C ILE A 367 10.64 -11.39 23.23
N VAL A 368 9.89 -10.75 22.32
CA VAL A 368 10.04 -9.33 22.01
C VAL A 368 9.54 -8.47 23.18
N SER A 369 8.39 -8.83 23.76
CA SER A 369 7.84 -8.17 24.95
C SER A 369 8.81 -8.25 26.13
N LEU A 370 9.46 -9.41 26.35
CA LEU A 370 10.49 -9.60 27.36
C LEU A 370 11.70 -8.68 27.12
N ALA A 371 12.23 -8.67 25.90
CA ALA A 371 13.37 -7.81 25.54
C ALA A 371 13.04 -6.32 25.74
N CYS A 372 11.87 -5.87 25.29
CA CYS A 372 11.41 -4.50 25.50
C CYS A 372 11.24 -4.18 26.99
N ALA A 373 10.64 -5.08 27.78
CA ALA A 373 10.48 -4.87 29.21
C ALA A 373 11.83 -4.81 29.95
N ALA A 374 12.84 -5.59 29.53
CA ALA A 374 14.19 -5.52 30.05
C ALA A 374 14.85 -4.15 29.77
N LEU A 375 14.71 -3.66 28.53
CA LEU A 375 15.22 -2.34 28.15
C LEU A 375 14.49 -1.21 28.88
N ASP A 376 13.17 -1.33 29.04
CA ASP A 376 12.34 -0.35 29.77
C ASP A 376 12.71 -0.32 31.26
N ALA A 377 13.03 -1.48 31.86
CA ALA A 377 13.48 -1.56 33.26
C ALA A 377 14.77 -0.76 33.47
N VAL A 378 15.77 -0.97 32.61
CA VAL A 378 17.05 -0.24 32.70
C VAL A 378 16.86 1.25 32.39
N ARG A 379 16.17 1.58 31.30
CA ARG A 379 15.91 2.97 30.89
C ARG A 379 15.08 3.75 31.90
N GLY A 380 14.13 3.08 32.54
CA GLY A 380 13.24 3.66 33.54
C GLY A 380 13.81 3.69 34.95
N SER A 381 15.11 3.44 35.14
CA SER A 381 15.76 3.38 36.47
C SER A 381 15.04 2.39 37.39
N TYR A 382 14.80 1.21 36.89
CA TYR A 382 14.21 0.06 37.62
C TYR A 382 12.84 0.37 38.24
N LYS A 383 11.96 0.99 37.46
CA LYS A 383 10.56 1.19 37.88
C LYS A 383 9.90 -0.16 38.18
N THR A 384 9.19 -0.21 39.28
CA THR A 384 8.51 -1.41 39.78
C THR A 384 7.63 -2.09 38.72
N GLU A 385 6.86 -1.31 37.97
CA GLU A 385 5.97 -1.82 36.90
C GLU A 385 6.75 -2.55 35.79
N ALA A 386 7.92 -2.03 35.40
CA ALA A 386 8.75 -2.64 34.37
C ALA A 386 9.39 -3.95 34.88
N ILE A 387 9.83 -4.00 36.12
CA ILE A 387 10.38 -5.21 36.75
C ILE A 387 9.29 -6.28 36.93
N LEU A 388 8.10 -5.90 37.39
CA LEU A 388 6.98 -6.86 37.53
C LEU A 388 6.51 -7.37 36.15
N LYS A 389 6.54 -6.53 35.11
CA LYS A 389 6.28 -6.97 33.74
C LYS A 389 7.30 -8.01 33.27
N LEU A 390 8.57 -7.82 33.61
CA LEU A 390 9.61 -8.84 33.36
C LEU A 390 9.32 -10.14 34.09
N ALA A 391 9.07 -10.07 35.39
CA ALA A 391 8.81 -11.24 36.24
C ALA A 391 7.61 -12.06 35.75
N ARG A 392 6.58 -11.42 35.22
CA ARG A 392 5.39 -12.07 34.66
C ARG A 392 5.58 -12.57 33.22
N SER A 393 6.71 -12.26 32.59
CA SER A 393 6.93 -12.65 31.19
C SER A 393 7.16 -14.16 31.08
N PRO A 394 6.43 -14.87 30.19
CA PRO A 394 6.64 -16.31 29.97
C PRO A 394 8.09 -16.67 29.59
N GLY A 395 8.83 -15.71 29.01
CA GLY A 395 10.22 -15.90 28.58
C GLY A 395 11.22 -15.99 29.73
N LEU A 396 10.87 -15.54 30.94
CA LEU A 396 11.73 -15.67 32.12
C LEU A 396 11.56 -17.02 32.86
N ALA A 397 10.55 -17.81 32.46
CA ALA A 397 10.22 -19.11 33.08
C ALA A 397 10.09 -19.08 34.61
N LEU A 398 9.70 -17.93 35.19
CA LEU A 398 9.47 -17.79 36.62
C LEU A 398 8.08 -18.42 36.95
N PRO A 399 8.02 -19.36 37.93
CA PRO A 399 6.73 -19.91 38.37
C PRO A 399 5.77 -18.83 38.83
N VAL A 400 4.49 -19.04 38.56
CA VAL A 400 3.43 -18.03 38.82
C VAL A 400 3.39 -17.68 40.32
N GLU A 401 3.58 -18.66 41.20
CA GLU A 401 3.62 -18.47 42.65
C GLU A 401 4.78 -17.57 43.08
N GLN A 402 5.94 -17.72 42.44
CA GLN A 402 7.12 -16.89 42.74
C GLN A 402 6.94 -15.47 42.22
N ALA A 403 6.36 -15.32 41.03
CA ALA A 403 6.02 -14.00 40.50
C ALA A 403 5.01 -13.26 41.38
N ALA A 404 4.00 -13.97 41.88
CA ALA A 404 3.00 -13.42 42.81
C ALA A 404 3.60 -13.08 44.18
N ALA A 405 4.49 -13.92 44.69
CA ALA A 405 5.21 -13.65 45.97
C ALA A 405 6.12 -12.42 45.83
N LEU A 406 6.83 -12.28 44.72
CA LEU A 406 7.64 -11.11 44.40
C LEU A 406 6.77 -9.83 44.34
N GLU A 407 5.62 -9.90 43.68
CA GLU A 407 4.68 -8.78 43.58
C GLU A 407 4.20 -8.34 44.95
N ASN A 408 3.75 -9.30 45.80
CA ASN A 408 3.32 -9.00 47.17
C ASN A 408 4.45 -8.37 48.00
N TYR A 409 5.67 -8.93 47.88
CA TYR A 409 6.84 -8.38 48.59
C TYR A 409 7.09 -6.93 48.19
N VAL A 410 7.09 -6.66 46.91
CA VAL A 410 7.33 -5.33 46.35
C VAL A 410 6.30 -4.32 46.81
N TYR A 411 5.02 -4.72 46.86
CA TYR A 411 3.93 -3.83 47.34
C TYR A 411 4.06 -3.58 48.86
N ILE A 412 4.35 -4.61 49.66
CA ILE A 412 4.46 -4.45 51.10
C ILE A 412 5.66 -3.54 51.47
N TRP A 413 6.78 -3.74 50.81
CA TRP A 413 8.04 -3.04 51.13
C TRP A 413 8.28 -1.81 50.25
N SER A 414 7.38 -1.48 49.35
CA SER A 414 7.46 -0.34 48.43
C SER A 414 8.79 -0.24 47.68
N VAL A 415 9.31 -1.37 47.21
CA VAL A 415 10.59 -1.43 46.49
C VAL A 415 10.53 -0.68 45.18
N LYS A 416 11.42 0.32 44.96
CA LYS A 416 11.49 1.18 43.78
C LYS A 416 12.93 1.51 43.43
N GLY A 417 13.19 1.73 42.11
CA GLY A 417 14.48 2.23 41.64
C GLY A 417 15.67 1.45 42.15
N ASP A 418 16.63 2.12 42.74
CA ASP A 418 17.86 1.49 43.28
C ASP A 418 17.60 0.46 44.40
N GLY A 419 16.40 0.45 44.97
CA GLY A 419 15.99 -0.59 45.91
C GLY A 419 16.00 -2.01 45.33
N TRP A 420 15.94 -2.15 44.01
CA TRP A 420 16.06 -3.41 43.30
C TRP A 420 17.51 -3.93 43.18
N LEU A 421 18.48 -3.08 43.47
CA LEU A 421 19.90 -3.40 43.36
C LEU A 421 20.54 -3.73 44.74
N ARG A 422 19.79 -3.63 45.80
CA ARG A 422 20.16 -3.94 47.19
C ARG A 422 19.53 -5.26 47.63
#